data_17319ff001536b3ad0a31be0b29f54fa
#
_entry.id   17319ff001536b3ad0a31be0b29f54fa
#
_cell.length_a   1.000
_cell.length_b   1.000
_cell.length_c   1.000
_cell.angle_alpha   90.00
_cell.angle_beta   90.00
_cell.angle_gamma   90.00
#
_symmetry.space_group_name_H-M   'P 1'
#
loop_
_entity.id
_entity.type
_entity.pdbx_description
1 polymer ?
#
loop_
_entity_poly.entity_id
_entity_poly.type
_entity_poly.pdbx_seq_one_letter_code
_entity_poly.pdbx_strand_id
1 'polypeptide(L)'
;MVPNPLVGQWATEFYRFFPNANLLVSTAEDFTPKNRNRYISKIATGEYDAVILAHSQFEKIPISAERKERMLNEQIDEISYAIDEMKERNGERWTVKQMESQKKKLEEQLKSLSDESRKDDLITFEELGVDSIMVDEAHNFKNLAIFSKMNNVSGISSSGAKKSTRYAA
;
A
#
# COMPACT_ATOMS: atom_id res chain seq x y z
N MET A 1 -0.15 12.63 3.44
CA MET A 1 -0.45 12.47 2.02
C MET A 1 -1.86 12.92 1.69
N VAL A 2 -2.02 13.52 0.51
CA VAL A 2 -3.21 14.30 0.15
C VAL A 2 -3.64 13.99 -1.30
N PRO A 3 -4.87 14.34 -1.71
CA PRO A 3 -5.27 14.29 -3.12
C PRO A 3 -4.35 15.13 -4.02
N ASN A 4 -4.12 14.66 -5.24
CA ASN A 4 -3.17 15.29 -6.16
C ASN A 4 -3.35 16.82 -6.34
N PRO A 5 -4.58 17.36 -6.54
CA PRO A 5 -4.75 18.80 -6.74
C PRO A 5 -4.52 19.64 -5.46
N LEU A 6 -4.50 19.01 -4.27
CA LEU A 6 -4.44 19.72 -2.99
C LEU A 6 -3.03 19.86 -2.42
N VAL A 7 -2.00 19.27 -3.05
CA VAL A 7 -0.61 19.31 -2.56
C VAL A 7 -0.13 20.74 -2.28
N GLY A 8 -0.33 21.67 -3.22
CA GLY A 8 0.08 23.07 -3.06
C GLY A 8 -0.73 23.81 -1.98
N GLN A 9 -2.02 23.55 -1.89
CA GLN A 9 -2.87 24.14 -0.85
C GLN A 9 -2.43 23.68 0.55
N TRP A 10 -2.19 22.39 0.74
CA TRP A 10 -1.72 21.84 2.00
C TRP A 10 -0.36 22.41 2.41
N ALA A 11 0.56 22.61 1.47
CA ALA A 11 1.84 23.26 1.75
C ALA A 11 1.64 24.72 2.23
N THR A 12 0.75 25.46 1.57
CA THR A 12 0.44 26.84 1.95
C THR A 12 -0.17 26.91 3.35
N GLU A 13 -1.15 26.08 3.65
CA GLU A 13 -1.80 26.04 4.97
C GLU A 13 -0.81 25.58 6.05
N PHE A 14 0.05 24.61 5.75
CA PHE A 14 1.07 24.16 6.70
C PHE A 14 2.02 25.29 7.10
N TYR A 15 2.51 26.10 6.16
CA TYR A 15 3.34 27.26 6.45
C TYR A 15 2.62 28.37 7.23
N ARG A 16 1.29 28.46 7.12
CA ARG A 16 0.52 29.41 7.96
C ARG A 16 0.56 29.02 9.43
N PHE A 17 0.50 27.73 9.75
CA PHE A 17 0.56 27.24 11.12
C PHE A 17 1.99 27.09 11.64
N PHE A 18 2.91 26.73 10.76
CA PHE A 18 4.31 26.42 11.07
C PHE A 18 5.25 27.17 10.11
N PRO A 19 5.43 28.50 10.29
CA PRO A 19 6.19 29.31 9.33
C PRO A 19 7.66 28.92 9.18
N ASN A 20 8.25 28.32 10.22
CA ASN A 20 9.65 27.93 10.25
C ASN A 20 9.88 26.46 9.89
N ALA A 21 8.83 25.73 9.51
CA ALA A 21 8.96 24.31 9.18
C ALA A 21 9.77 24.08 7.89
N ASN A 22 10.65 23.09 7.93
CA ASN A 22 11.37 22.63 6.75
C ASN A 22 10.50 21.59 6.02
N LEU A 23 9.76 22.03 5.00
CA LEU A 23 8.86 21.18 4.22
C LEU A 23 9.51 20.70 2.94
N LEU A 24 9.33 19.42 2.64
CA LEU A 24 9.53 18.85 1.31
C LEU A 24 8.17 18.64 0.64
N VAL A 25 7.90 19.39 -0.43
CA VAL A 25 6.64 19.32 -1.18
C VAL A 25 6.92 18.69 -2.53
N SER A 26 6.20 17.60 -2.86
CA SER A 26 6.38 16.90 -4.11
C SER A 26 5.70 17.59 -5.29
N THR A 27 6.32 17.46 -6.45
CA THR A 27 5.75 17.83 -7.75
C THR A 27 5.49 16.59 -8.61
N ALA A 28 4.74 16.74 -9.70
CA ALA A 28 4.51 15.64 -10.63
C ALA A 28 5.82 15.13 -11.28
N GLU A 29 6.78 16.01 -11.49
CA GLU A 29 8.08 15.70 -12.11
C GLU A 29 8.96 14.85 -11.21
N ASP A 30 8.86 15.01 -9.90
CA ASP A 30 9.66 14.28 -8.92
C ASP A 30 9.40 12.77 -8.96
N PHE A 31 8.18 12.38 -9.35
CA PHE A 31 7.78 10.97 -9.42
C PHE A 31 7.72 10.39 -10.85
N THR A 32 8.39 11.05 -11.79
CA THR A 32 8.68 10.41 -13.09
C THR A 32 9.69 9.26 -12.91
N PRO A 33 9.73 8.26 -13.80
CA PRO A 33 10.66 7.13 -13.70
C PRO A 33 12.13 7.57 -13.54
N LYS A 34 12.51 8.69 -14.15
CA LYS A 34 13.88 9.23 -14.10
C LYS A 34 14.23 9.87 -12.75
N ASN A 35 13.27 10.57 -12.12
CA ASN A 35 13.53 11.41 -10.95
C ASN A 35 13.12 10.74 -9.63
N ARG A 36 12.25 9.73 -9.68
CA ARG A 36 11.65 9.10 -8.49
C ARG A 36 12.68 8.63 -7.47
N ASN A 37 13.70 7.91 -7.91
CA ASN A 37 14.71 7.38 -6.99
C ASN A 37 15.49 8.50 -6.31
N ARG A 38 15.84 9.54 -7.06
CA ARG A 38 16.51 10.74 -6.51
C ARG A 38 15.62 11.44 -5.47
N TYR A 39 14.32 11.54 -5.74
CA TYR A 39 13.39 12.19 -4.82
C TYR A 39 13.21 11.35 -3.54
N ILE A 40 13.06 10.03 -3.67
CA ILE A 40 12.98 9.11 -2.54
C ILE A 40 14.26 9.18 -1.69
N SER A 41 15.43 9.17 -2.32
CA SER A 41 16.71 9.37 -1.62
C SER A 41 16.76 10.73 -0.87
N LYS A 42 16.22 11.78 -1.46
CA LYS A 42 16.12 13.09 -0.82
C LYS A 42 15.25 13.08 0.43
N ILE A 43 14.15 12.30 0.42
CA ILE A 43 13.32 12.09 1.62
C ILE A 43 14.15 11.38 2.70
N ALA A 44 14.81 10.28 2.36
CA ALA A 44 15.54 9.44 3.30
C ALA A 44 16.75 10.11 3.94
N THR A 45 17.41 11.05 3.23
CA THR A 45 18.65 11.69 3.69
C THR A 45 18.48 13.12 4.17
N GLY A 46 17.30 13.71 3.99
CA GLY A 46 17.03 15.10 4.35
C GLY A 46 16.41 15.22 5.75
N GLU A 47 16.68 16.32 6.41
CA GLU A 47 16.06 16.68 7.69
C GLU A 47 14.82 17.53 7.44
N TYR A 48 13.68 16.90 7.27
CA TYR A 48 12.40 17.58 7.04
C TYR A 48 11.46 17.38 8.22
N ASP A 49 10.79 18.47 8.62
CA ASP A 49 9.69 18.41 9.60
C ASP A 49 8.47 17.70 9.03
N ALA A 50 8.22 17.89 7.72
CA ALA A 50 7.16 17.15 7.04
C ALA A 50 7.44 17.01 5.53
N VAL A 51 6.89 15.93 4.95
CA VAL A 51 6.91 15.66 3.51
C VAL A 51 5.48 15.59 3.02
N ILE A 52 5.11 16.45 2.08
CA ILE A 52 3.76 16.48 1.49
C ILE A 52 3.78 15.79 0.13
N LEU A 53 3.07 14.67 0.04
CA LEU A 53 2.99 13.82 -1.16
C LEU A 53 1.54 13.69 -1.63
N ALA A 54 1.35 13.60 -2.94
CA ALA A 54 0.08 13.15 -3.50
C ALA A 54 -0.11 11.64 -3.30
N HIS A 55 -1.37 11.18 -3.19
CA HIS A 55 -1.70 9.74 -3.07
C HIS A 55 -1.06 8.89 -4.18
N SER A 56 -1.17 9.36 -5.43
CA SER A 56 -0.60 8.66 -6.59
C SER A 56 0.93 8.61 -6.61
N GLN A 57 1.59 9.49 -5.87
CA GLN A 57 3.03 9.52 -5.69
C GLN A 57 3.46 8.55 -4.59
N PHE A 58 2.74 8.57 -3.48
CA PHE A 58 2.97 7.64 -2.38
C PHE A 58 2.89 6.18 -2.83
N GLU A 59 1.94 5.84 -3.70
CA GLU A 59 1.82 4.50 -4.28
C GLU A 59 3.05 4.05 -5.08
N LYS A 60 3.90 4.97 -5.50
CA LYS A 60 5.12 4.66 -6.27
C LYS A 60 6.34 4.41 -5.38
N ILE A 61 6.25 4.69 -4.08
CA ILE A 61 7.32 4.38 -3.14
C ILE A 61 7.33 2.86 -2.92
N PRO A 62 8.47 2.18 -3.14
CA PRO A 62 8.53 0.74 -2.93
C PRO A 62 8.42 0.40 -1.44
N ILE A 63 7.88 -0.76 -1.12
CA ILE A 63 7.96 -1.39 0.20
C ILE A 63 8.97 -2.55 0.14
N SER A 64 9.56 -2.91 1.27
CA SER A 64 10.56 -3.96 1.32
C SER A 64 10.03 -5.31 0.84
N ALA A 65 10.92 -6.15 0.32
CA ALA A 65 10.57 -7.49 -0.15
C ALA A 65 10.05 -8.35 1.02
N GLU A 66 10.68 -8.22 2.19
CA GLU A 66 10.30 -8.92 3.42
C GLU A 66 8.88 -8.56 3.87
N ARG A 67 8.52 -7.28 3.78
CA ARG A 67 7.17 -6.84 4.11
C ARG A 67 6.14 -7.35 3.11
N LYS A 68 6.45 -7.31 1.81
CA LYS A 68 5.57 -7.87 0.79
C LYS A 68 5.37 -9.38 0.98
N GLU A 69 6.45 -10.11 1.26
CA GLU A 69 6.41 -11.54 1.52
C GLU A 69 5.53 -11.85 2.74
N ARG A 70 5.72 -11.14 3.85
CA ARG A 70 4.90 -11.31 5.05
C ARG A 70 3.42 -11.08 4.76
N MET A 71 3.08 -9.97 4.07
CA MET A 71 1.70 -9.66 3.72
C MET A 71 1.06 -10.71 2.81
N LEU A 72 1.82 -11.25 1.85
CA LEU A 72 1.32 -12.32 0.97
C LEU A 72 1.11 -13.61 1.74
N ASN A 73 2.01 -13.97 2.65
CA ASN A 73 1.87 -15.16 3.50
C ASN A 73 0.65 -15.04 4.41
N GLU A 74 0.45 -13.90 5.08
CA GLU A 74 -0.74 -13.65 5.90
C GLU A 74 -2.04 -13.81 5.09
N GLN A 75 -2.11 -13.28 3.88
CA GLN A 75 -3.27 -13.45 3.00
C GLN A 75 -3.48 -14.91 2.55
N ILE A 76 -2.40 -15.65 2.29
CA ILE A 76 -2.45 -17.07 1.94
C ILE A 76 -2.97 -17.90 3.12
N ASP A 77 -2.54 -17.60 4.33
CA ASP A 77 -2.97 -18.28 5.55
C ASP A 77 -4.45 -18.00 5.84
N GLU A 78 -4.89 -16.75 5.74
CA GLU A 78 -6.31 -16.37 5.90
C GLU A 78 -7.22 -17.09 4.89
N ILE A 79 -6.83 -17.10 3.61
CA ILE A 79 -7.62 -17.75 2.56
C ILE A 79 -7.62 -19.28 2.72
N SER A 80 -6.51 -19.85 3.19
CA SER A 80 -6.39 -21.28 3.47
C SER A 80 -7.32 -21.69 4.60
N TYR A 81 -7.32 -20.95 5.70
CA TYR A 81 -8.24 -21.16 6.81
C TYR A 81 -9.72 -21.07 6.37
N ALA A 82 -10.04 -20.05 5.57
CA ALA A 82 -11.41 -19.88 5.05
C ALA A 82 -11.84 -21.03 4.13
N ILE A 83 -10.93 -21.59 3.32
CA ILE A 83 -11.18 -22.76 2.47
C ILE A 83 -11.49 -23.99 3.33
N ASP A 84 -10.68 -24.24 4.36
CA ASP A 84 -10.84 -25.41 5.24
C ASP A 84 -12.18 -25.33 6.01
N GLU A 85 -12.51 -24.18 6.56
CA GLU A 85 -13.81 -23.96 7.24
C GLU A 85 -15.00 -24.16 6.29
N MET A 86 -14.88 -23.70 5.03
CA MET A 86 -15.96 -23.90 4.03
C MET A 86 -16.10 -25.36 3.62
N LYS A 87 -14.99 -26.11 3.54
CA LYS A 87 -15.02 -27.55 3.25
C LYS A 87 -15.67 -28.34 4.39
N GLU A 88 -15.35 -28.04 5.63
CA GLU A 88 -15.94 -28.69 6.82
C GLU A 88 -17.46 -28.44 6.93
N ARG A 89 -17.92 -27.27 6.52
CA ARG A 89 -19.36 -26.90 6.58
C ARG A 89 -20.16 -27.29 5.34
N ASN A 90 -19.63 -28.10 4.43
CA ASN A 90 -20.24 -28.41 3.13
C ASN A 90 -20.66 -27.17 2.33
N GLY A 91 -19.83 -26.14 2.36
CA GLY A 91 -20.08 -24.89 1.62
C GLY A 91 -20.14 -25.11 0.10
N GLU A 92 -20.66 -24.11 -0.60
CA GLU A 92 -20.84 -24.19 -2.06
C GLU A 92 -19.50 -24.43 -2.77
N ARG A 93 -19.43 -25.50 -3.56
CA ARG A 93 -18.22 -25.89 -4.31
C ARG A 93 -17.68 -24.80 -5.23
N TRP A 94 -18.56 -23.92 -5.73
CA TRP A 94 -18.16 -22.78 -6.58
C TRP A 94 -17.34 -21.77 -5.79
N THR A 95 -17.77 -21.42 -4.58
CA THR A 95 -17.06 -20.49 -3.68
C THR A 95 -15.68 -21.03 -3.30
N VAL A 96 -15.58 -22.32 -2.96
CA VAL A 96 -14.30 -22.97 -2.65
C VAL A 96 -13.34 -22.90 -3.84
N LYS A 97 -13.79 -23.23 -5.06
CA LYS A 97 -12.96 -23.13 -6.27
C LYS A 97 -12.46 -21.69 -6.54
N GLN A 98 -13.29 -20.70 -6.26
CA GLN A 98 -12.90 -19.30 -6.42
C GLN A 98 -11.80 -18.90 -5.43
N MET A 99 -11.93 -19.32 -4.17
CA MET A 99 -10.92 -19.11 -3.13
C MET A 99 -9.61 -19.83 -3.46
N GLU A 100 -9.67 -21.08 -3.91
CA GLU A 100 -8.49 -21.84 -4.37
C GLU A 100 -7.78 -21.15 -5.54
N SER A 101 -8.53 -20.59 -6.48
CA SER A 101 -7.96 -19.80 -7.59
C SER A 101 -7.27 -18.52 -7.11
N GLN A 102 -7.85 -17.84 -6.11
CA GLN A 102 -7.23 -16.65 -5.51
C GLN A 102 -5.95 -17.02 -4.74
N LYS A 103 -5.98 -18.07 -3.92
CA LYS A 103 -4.81 -18.60 -3.23
C LYS A 103 -3.67 -18.87 -4.20
N LYS A 104 -3.94 -19.58 -5.28
CA LYS A 104 -2.93 -19.87 -6.31
C LYS A 104 -2.30 -18.60 -6.90
N LYS A 105 -3.08 -17.54 -7.15
CA LYS A 105 -2.56 -16.26 -7.62
C LYS A 105 -1.64 -15.59 -6.60
N LEU A 106 -1.96 -15.67 -5.30
CA LEU A 106 -1.10 -15.13 -4.24
C LEU A 106 0.21 -15.91 -4.13
N GLU A 107 0.15 -17.24 -4.23
CA GLU A 107 1.35 -18.11 -4.25
C GLU A 107 2.25 -17.84 -5.47
N GLU A 108 1.66 -17.59 -6.65
CA GLU A 108 2.39 -17.19 -7.85
C GLU A 108 3.07 -15.82 -7.67
N GLN A 109 2.39 -14.84 -7.03
CA GLN A 109 2.96 -13.54 -6.69
C GLN A 109 4.11 -13.67 -5.69
N LEU A 110 3.96 -14.50 -4.67
CA LEU A 110 5.01 -14.77 -3.69
C LEU A 110 6.26 -15.36 -4.35
N LYS A 111 6.06 -16.31 -5.27
CA LYS A 111 7.17 -16.90 -6.03
C LYS A 111 7.87 -15.87 -6.93
N SER A 112 7.12 -15.03 -7.63
CA SER A 112 7.71 -13.98 -8.48
C SER A 112 8.48 -12.93 -7.67
N LEU A 113 8.02 -12.62 -6.46
CA LEU A 113 8.70 -11.69 -5.56
C LEU A 113 10.12 -12.16 -5.20
N SER A 114 10.29 -13.46 -4.95
CA SER A 114 11.60 -14.07 -4.68
C SER A 114 12.59 -13.91 -5.84
N ASP A 115 12.09 -13.88 -7.07
CA ASP A 115 12.92 -13.70 -8.27
C ASP A 115 13.24 -12.22 -8.55
N GLU A 116 12.34 -11.30 -8.18
CA GLU A 116 12.50 -9.85 -8.37
C GLU A 116 13.39 -9.20 -7.30
N SER A 117 13.36 -9.68 -6.06
CA SER A 117 14.08 -9.10 -4.92
C SER A 117 15.61 -9.04 -5.11
N ARG A 118 16.15 -9.72 -6.12
CA ARG A 118 17.58 -9.70 -6.48
C ARG A 118 17.99 -8.53 -7.38
N LYS A 119 17.07 -7.64 -7.77
CA LYS A 119 17.32 -6.67 -8.86
C LYS A 119 17.27 -5.20 -8.48
N ASP A 120 16.69 -4.80 -7.35
CA ASP A 120 16.43 -3.39 -7.07
C ASP A 120 17.06 -2.91 -5.74
N ASP A 121 18.18 -2.20 -5.86
CA ASP A 121 18.76 -1.32 -4.81
C ASP A 121 17.93 -0.03 -4.67
N LEU A 122 16.60 -0.14 -4.52
CA LEU A 122 15.74 1.01 -4.31
C LEU A 122 15.49 1.21 -2.81
N ILE A 123 15.63 2.44 -2.35
CA ILE A 123 15.23 2.83 -1.00
C ILE A 123 13.75 2.52 -0.83
N THR A 124 13.43 1.72 0.16
CA THR A 124 12.07 1.29 0.48
C THR A 124 11.40 2.26 1.46
N PHE A 125 10.09 2.13 1.62
CA PHE A 125 9.34 2.97 2.56
C PHE A 125 9.87 2.85 4.00
N GLU A 126 10.26 1.66 4.40
CA GLU A 126 10.82 1.36 5.72
C GLU A 126 12.13 2.09 6.00
N GLU A 127 12.88 2.41 4.94
CA GLU A 127 14.18 3.11 5.01
C GLU A 127 14.05 4.64 4.95
N LEU A 128 12.83 5.17 4.77
CA LEU A 128 12.61 6.61 4.70
C LEU A 128 12.72 7.33 6.05
N GLY A 129 12.70 6.61 7.18
CA GLY A 129 12.73 7.21 8.51
C GLY A 129 11.46 7.99 8.85
N VAL A 130 10.30 7.56 8.35
CA VAL A 130 9.02 8.23 8.60
C VAL A 130 8.42 7.76 9.92
N ASP A 131 8.25 8.66 10.88
CA ASP A 131 7.67 8.36 12.20
C ASP A 131 6.14 8.31 12.18
N SER A 132 5.51 9.13 11.34
CA SER A 132 4.05 9.28 11.30
C SER A 132 3.52 9.54 9.91
N ILE A 133 2.38 8.94 9.58
CA ILE A 133 1.67 9.16 8.31
C ILE A 133 0.32 9.81 8.59
N MET A 134 0.09 10.96 7.97
CA MET A 134 -1.20 11.62 7.96
C MET A 134 -1.83 11.48 6.58
N VAL A 135 -3.08 11.03 6.53
CA VAL A 135 -3.80 10.77 5.27
C VAL A 135 -5.05 11.64 5.21
N ASP A 136 -5.08 12.55 4.27
CA ASP A 136 -6.29 13.25 3.89
C ASP A 136 -7.11 12.36 2.94
N GLU A 137 -8.44 12.42 3.00
CA GLU A 137 -9.33 11.59 2.20
C GLU A 137 -9.02 10.09 2.34
N ALA A 138 -8.91 9.62 3.58
CA ALA A 138 -8.54 8.24 3.92
C ALA A 138 -9.51 7.17 3.38
N HIS A 139 -10.66 7.57 2.84
CA HIS A 139 -11.62 6.64 2.23
C HIS A 139 -11.03 5.81 1.08
N ASN A 140 -9.97 6.27 0.44
CA ASN A 140 -9.23 5.53 -0.59
C ASN A 140 -8.43 4.33 -0.03
N PHE A 141 -8.26 4.26 1.30
CA PHE A 141 -7.48 3.23 2.00
C PHE A 141 -8.34 2.29 2.84
N LYS A 142 -9.65 2.46 2.87
CA LYS A 142 -10.56 1.75 3.78
C LYS A 142 -10.90 0.30 3.38
N ASN A 143 -10.63 -0.11 2.16
CA ASN A 143 -11.00 -1.43 1.68
C ASN A 143 -9.78 -2.36 1.70
N LEU A 144 -9.45 -2.91 2.87
CA LEU A 144 -8.61 -4.10 2.95
C LEU A 144 -9.33 -5.26 2.26
N ALA A 145 -8.56 -6.16 1.65
CA ALA A 145 -9.12 -7.41 1.14
C ALA A 145 -9.63 -8.23 2.34
N ILE A 146 -10.93 -8.25 2.54
CA ILE A 146 -11.55 -9.07 3.58
C ILE A 146 -12.14 -10.29 2.89
N PHE A 147 -11.65 -11.47 3.25
CA PHE A 147 -12.26 -12.71 2.85
C PHE A 147 -13.52 -12.91 3.69
N SER A 148 -14.66 -12.47 3.16
CA SER A 148 -15.95 -12.61 3.82
C SER A 148 -16.73 -13.77 3.22
N LYS A 149 -17.38 -14.57 4.09
CA LYS A 149 -18.34 -15.63 3.70
C LYS A 149 -19.58 -15.08 3.00
N MET A 150 -19.83 -13.77 3.14
CA MET A 150 -21.02 -13.12 2.56
C MET A 150 -20.61 -12.48 1.22
N ASN A 151 -21.01 -13.12 0.13
CA ASN A 151 -20.97 -12.53 -1.20
C ASN A 151 -22.07 -11.45 -1.28
N ASN A 152 -21.72 -10.24 -1.76
CA ASN A 152 -22.65 -9.13 -1.98
C ASN A 152 -23.22 -8.46 -0.71
N VAL A 153 -22.40 -8.19 0.29
CA VAL A 153 -22.81 -7.26 1.35
C VAL A 153 -22.69 -5.83 0.82
N SER A 154 -23.83 -5.12 0.79
CA SER A 154 -23.87 -3.73 0.38
C SER A 154 -22.88 -2.90 1.20
N GLY A 155 -21.95 -2.21 0.55
CA GLY A 155 -20.94 -1.37 1.20
C GLY A 155 -19.62 -2.06 1.55
N ILE A 156 -19.50 -3.38 1.38
CA ILE A 156 -18.24 -4.11 1.57
C ILE A 156 -17.79 -4.65 0.19
N SER A 157 -16.70 -4.11 -0.32
CA SER A 157 -16.09 -4.63 -1.56
C SER A 157 -15.22 -5.84 -1.22
N SER A 158 -15.46 -6.96 -1.89
CA SER A 158 -14.60 -8.15 -1.83
C SER A 158 -13.24 -7.94 -2.53
N SER A 159 -13.12 -6.88 -3.33
CA SER A 159 -11.85 -6.46 -3.93
C SER A 159 -11.19 -5.45 -3.01
N GLY A 160 -10.07 -5.80 -2.38
CA GLY A 160 -9.24 -4.86 -1.63
C GLY A 160 -8.80 -3.70 -2.53
N ALA A 161 -8.87 -2.48 -2.01
CA ALA A 161 -8.26 -1.35 -2.71
C ALA A 161 -6.74 -1.59 -2.74
N LYS A 162 -6.13 -1.47 -3.92
CA LYS A 162 -4.66 -1.64 -4.10
C LYS A 162 -3.85 -0.80 -3.11
N LYS A 163 -4.39 0.33 -2.67
CA LYS A 163 -3.78 1.25 -1.71
C LYS A 163 -3.79 0.71 -0.28
N SER A 164 -4.91 0.17 0.18
CA SER A 164 -5.03 -0.33 1.56
C SER A 164 -4.22 -1.60 1.78
N THR A 165 -4.20 -2.52 0.83
CA THR A 165 -3.41 -3.76 0.94
C THR A 165 -1.90 -3.49 0.98
N ARG A 166 -1.43 -2.40 0.39
CA ARG A 166 0.00 -2.10 0.30
C ARG A 166 0.59 -1.53 1.58
N TYR A 167 -0.21 -0.87 2.41
CA TYR A 167 0.26 -0.12 3.58
C TYR A 167 -0.47 -0.47 4.89
N ALA A 168 -1.27 -1.55 4.88
CA ALA A 168 -1.85 -2.09 6.09
C ALA A 168 -0.75 -2.76 6.92
N ALA A 169 -0.50 -2.23 8.07
CA ALA A 169 0.07 -2.70 9.33
C ALA A 169 0.88 -1.63 10.01
#